data_d4c47957e9690fd0c8714c4d76f9f788
#
_entry.id   d4c47957e9690fd0c8714c4d76f9f788
#
_cell.length_a   1.000
_cell.length_b   1.000
_cell.length_c   1.000
_cell.angle_alpha   90.00
_cell.angle_beta   90.00
_cell.angle_gamma   90.00
#
_symmetry.space_group_name_H-M   'P 1'
#
loop_
_entity.id
_entity.type
_entity.pdbx_description
1 polymer ?
#
loop_
_entity_poly.entity_id
_entity_poly.type
_entity_poly.pdbx_seq_one_letter_code
_entity_poly.pdbx_strand_id
1 'polypeptide(L)'
;MKKLGREIDILVNYPKAKRDLSARLESKSEESRAIGRKFGFDYFDGSRNHGYGGFNYSQRFWQPVIPTIIENYQVSNSSRVLDVGCAKGFFLYDLKLELPEISISGVDISEYAIENAKPEIRKYLQVANATKLPFADDSFDFVMSINTVHNLNLQDCALSLQEIERVSCRNSFITVDAYRNDEEKARMEAWNLTALTMMAVDEWKDFFLEIGYTGDFYWFIP
;
A
#
# COMPACT_ATOMS: atom_id res chain seq x y z
N MET A 1 -10.38 -7.63 -24.62
CA MET A 1 -10.20 -8.05 -23.21
C MET A 1 -9.14 -7.16 -22.60
N LYS A 2 -9.37 -6.61 -21.41
CA LYS A 2 -8.33 -5.89 -20.66
C LYS A 2 -7.20 -6.88 -20.37
N LYS A 3 -5.97 -6.41 -20.46
CA LYS A 3 -4.77 -7.24 -20.23
C LYS A 3 -4.32 -7.05 -18.79
N LEU A 4 -4.01 -8.14 -18.11
CA LEU A 4 -3.40 -8.13 -16.78
C LEU A 4 -2.06 -7.37 -16.82
N GLY A 5 -1.81 -6.54 -15.80
CA GLY A 5 -0.52 -5.89 -15.61
C GLY A 5 0.62 -6.87 -15.34
N ARG A 6 1.83 -6.35 -15.18
CA ARG A 6 3.01 -7.18 -14.89
C ARG A 6 3.04 -7.60 -13.42
N GLU A 7 3.37 -8.85 -13.16
CA GLU A 7 3.81 -9.30 -11.85
C GLU A 7 5.29 -8.92 -11.67
N ILE A 8 5.58 -7.86 -10.89
CA ILE A 8 6.92 -7.31 -10.76
C ILE A 8 7.22 -6.85 -9.33
N ASP A 9 8.35 -7.28 -8.75
CA ASP A 9 8.81 -6.82 -7.44
C ASP A 9 9.60 -5.51 -7.55
N ILE A 10 8.92 -4.37 -7.50
CA ILE A 10 9.60 -3.06 -7.44
C ILE A 10 10.12 -2.74 -6.04
N LEU A 11 9.75 -3.53 -5.03
CA LEU A 11 10.21 -3.39 -3.64
C LEU A 11 11.41 -4.28 -3.34
N VAL A 12 12.08 -4.83 -4.35
CA VAL A 12 13.24 -5.74 -4.20
C VAL A 12 14.33 -5.17 -3.29
N ASN A 13 14.53 -3.84 -3.32
CA ASN A 13 15.50 -3.12 -2.50
C ASN A 13 14.93 -2.63 -1.15
N TYR A 14 13.65 -2.89 -0.86
CA TYR A 14 13.07 -2.57 0.45
C TYR A 14 13.63 -3.52 1.52
N PRO A 15 14.12 -3.03 2.66
CA PRO A 15 14.72 -3.89 3.68
C PRO A 15 13.77 -4.97 4.18
N LYS A 16 14.17 -6.22 4.04
CA LYS A 16 13.41 -7.38 4.52
C LYS A 16 13.72 -7.60 6.00
N ALA A 17 12.74 -7.40 6.87
CA ALA A 17 12.86 -7.75 8.28
C ALA A 17 12.58 -9.23 8.50
N LYS A 18 13.35 -9.88 9.39
CA LYS A 18 13.01 -11.21 9.87
C LYS A 18 11.72 -11.13 10.69
N ARG A 19 10.71 -11.91 10.31
CA ARG A 19 9.40 -11.92 10.98
C ARG A 19 9.34 -13.03 11.99
N ASP A 20 8.93 -12.70 13.21
CA ASP A 20 8.63 -13.68 14.24
C ASP A 20 7.12 -14.02 14.18
N LEU A 21 6.79 -15.05 13.42
CA LEU A 21 5.42 -15.49 13.23
C LEU A 21 4.82 -16.07 14.52
N SER A 22 5.64 -16.73 15.35
CA SER A 22 5.17 -17.32 16.61
C SER A 22 4.76 -16.23 17.59
N ALA A 23 5.61 -15.24 17.82
CA ALA A 23 5.29 -14.10 18.67
C ALA A 23 4.08 -13.31 18.13
N ARG A 24 3.94 -13.20 16.80
CA ARG A 24 2.77 -12.55 16.21
C ARG A 24 1.49 -13.34 16.48
N LEU A 25 1.52 -14.66 16.33
CA LEU A 25 0.35 -15.53 16.55
C LEU A 25 -0.11 -15.46 18.02
N GLU A 26 0.84 -15.51 18.96
CA GLU A 26 0.56 -15.42 20.41
C GLU A 26 -0.08 -14.06 20.80
N SER A 27 0.36 -12.97 20.19
CA SER A 27 -0.13 -11.61 20.49
C SER A 27 -1.45 -11.24 19.78
N LYS A 28 -1.90 -12.06 18.83
CA LYS A 28 -3.03 -11.78 17.96
C LYS A 28 -4.34 -12.26 18.58
N SER A 29 -5.19 -11.32 18.97
CA SER A 29 -6.58 -11.56 19.41
C SER A 29 -7.56 -10.82 18.49
N GLU A 30 -8.84 -11.17 18.57
CA GLU A 30 -9.87 -10.39 17.87
C GLU A 30 -9.94 -8.94 18.36
N GLU A 31 -9.64 -8.70 19.64
CA GLU A 31 -9.52 -7.36 20.18
C GLU A 31 -8.36 -6.60 19.55
N SER A 32 -7.15 -7.22 19.45
CA SER A 32 -5.98 -6.63 18.78
C SER A 32 -6.28 -6.30 17.32
N ARG A 33 -7.00 -7.18 16.61
CA ARG A 33 -7.45 -6.93 15.22
C ARG A 33 -8.42 -5.75 15.14
N ALA A 34 -9.40 -5.69 16.03
CA ALA A 34 -10.39 -4.61 16.06
C ALA A 34 -9.72 -3.25 16.36
N ILE A 35 -8.74 -3.21 17.26
CA ILE A 35 -7.92 -2.01 17.54
C ILE A 35 -7.09 -1.65 16.30
N GLY A 36 -6.35 -2.59 15.73
CA GLY A 36 -5.49 -2.35 14.56
C GLY A 36 -6.26 -1.80 13.36
N ARG A 37 -7.45 -2.33 13.09
CA ARG A 37 -8.33 -1.89 11.98
C ARG A 37 -8.92 -0.50 12.14
N LYS A 38 -8.76 0.15 13.28
CA LYS A 38 -9.11 1.57 13.45
C LYS A 38 -8.08 2.50 12.81
N PHE A 39 -6.89 2.00 12.49
CA PHE A 39 -5.78 2.76 11.91
C PHE A 39 -5.49 4.08 12.65
N GLY A 40 -5.65 4.08 13.98
CA GLY A 40 -5.36 5.21 14.85
C GLY A 40 -3.95 5.12 15.48
N PHE A 41 -3.77 5.85 16.59
CA PHE A 41 -2.51 5.86 17.37
C PHE A 41 -2.01 4.44 17.68
N ASP A 42 -2.90 3.54 18.14
CA ASP A 42 -2.51 2.18 18.55
C ASP A 42 -1.88 1.38 17.40
N TYR A 43 -2.35 1.59 16.18
CA TYR A 43 -1.80 0.94 14.99
C TYR A 43 -0.44 1.52 14.59
N PHE A 44 -0.29 2.84 14.57
CA PHE A 44 0.91 3.50 14.05
C PHE A 44 2.02 3.62 15.08
N ASP A 45 1.71 4.11 16.28
CA ASP A 45 2.71 4.46 17.30
C ASP A 45 2.50 3.74 18.64
N GLY A 46 1.49 2.87 18.73
CA GLY A 46 1.18 2.09 19.90
C GLY A 46 1.96 0.76 19.97
N SER A 47 1.37 -0.19 20.67
CA SER A 47 1.96 -1.52 20.83
C SER A 47 2.06 -2.29 19.52
N ARG A 48 3.14 -3.07 19.35
CA ARG A 48 3.32 -4.02 18.24
C ARG A 48 2.19 -5.06 18.13
N ASN A 49 1.40 -5.25 19.17
CA ASN A 49 0.24 -6.14 19.16
C ASN A 49 -0.89 -5.60 18.26
N HIS A 50 -0.97 -4.27 18.07
CA HIS A 50 -2.02 -3.60 17.32
C HIS A 50 -1.58 -3.09 15.95
N GLY A 51 -0.27 -3.17 15.63
CA GLY A 51 0.29 -2.66 14.38
C GLY A 51 1.45 -3.52 13.88
N TYR A 52 1.89 -3.25 12.66
CA TYR A 52 3.03 -3.92 12.07
C TYR A 52 4.37 -3.24 12.40
N GLY A 53 4.34 -2.02 12.91
CA GLY A 53 5.51 -1.17 13.19
C GLY A 53 6.10 -0.56 11.92
N GLY A 54 7.26 0.10 12.08
CA GLY A 54 7.91 0.76 10.93
C GLY A 54 7.34 2.14 10.60
N PHE A 55 6.51 2.71 11.46
CA PHE A 55 5.84 4.00 11.22
C PHE A 55 6.64 5.21 11.75
N ASN A 56 7.92 5.01 12.03
CA ASN A 56 8.88 6.09 12.22
C ASN A 56 9.74 6.22 10.96
N TYR A 57 9.94 7.46 10.52
CA TYR A 57 10.73 7.72 9.33
C TYR A 57 12.16 7.18 9.46
N SER A 58 12.58 6.47 8.43
CA SER A 58 13.98 6.09 8.23
C SER A 58 14.23 5.98 6.73
N GLN A 59 15.20 6.74 6.25
CA GLN A 59 15.57 6.79 4.83
C GLN A 59 15.97 5.43 4.23
N ARG A 60 16.40 4.49 5.09
CA ARG A 60 16.80 3.13 4.65
C ARG A 60 15.66 2.34 3.99
N PHE A 61 14.40 2.74 4.20
CA PHE A 61 13.25 2.00 3.69
C PHE A 61 12.93 2.39 2.23
N TRP A 62 12.61 3.64 1.97
CA TRP A 62 12.12 4.05 0.66
C TRP A 62 13.21 4.54 -0.27
N GLN A 63 14.28 5.20 0.23
CA GLN A 63 15.35 5.69 -0.63
C GLN A 63 15.96 4.62 -1.56
N PRO A 64 16.22 3.37 -1.12
CA PRO A 64 16.71 2.33 -2.03
C PRO A 64 15.70 1.88 -3.10
N VAL A 65 14.41 2.13 -2.88
CA VAL A 65 13.31 1.72 -3.79
C VAL A 65 13.04 2.77 -4.87
N ILE A 66 13.21 4.05 -4.54
CA ILE A 66 12.91 5.17 -5.44
C ILE A 66 13.52 5.01 -6.85
N PRO A 67 14.82 4.66 -7.02
CA PRO A 67 15.40 4.45 -8.35
C PRO A 67 14.67 3.38 -9.17
N THR A 68 14.26 2.27 -8.52
CA THR A 68 13.53 1.20 -9.20
C THR A 68 12.16 1.68 -9.69
N ILE A 69 11.46 2.53 -8.92
CA ILE A 69 10.18 3.13 -9.31
C ILE A 69 10.37 4.09 -10.48
N ILE A 70 11.37 4.98 -10.39
CA ILE A 70 11.69 5.95 -11.44
C ILE A 70 11.97 5.23 -12.77
N GLU A 71 12.80 4.19 -12.75
CA GLU A 71 13.17 3.44 -13.94
C GLU A 71 11.98 2.68 -14.55
N ASN A 72 11.22 1.95 -13.75
CA ASN A 72 10.13 1.12 -14.27
C ASN A 72 8.94 1.91 -14.80
N TYR A 73 8.65 3.08 -14.21
CA TYR A 73 7.46 3.87 -14.53
C TYR A 73 7.76 5.21 -15.19
N GLN A 74 9.03 5.48 -15.48
CA GLN A 74 9.49 6.74 -16.11
C GLN A 74 9.04 7.96 -15.32
N VAL A 75 9.03 7.85 -13.99
CA VAL A 75 8.68 8.96 -13.10
C VAL A 75 9.76 10.03 -13.16
N SER A 76 9.37 11.29 -13.23
CA SER A 76 10.28 12.43 -13.37
C SER A 76 9.76 13.65 -12.60
N ASN A 77 10.50 14.74 -12.59
CA ASN A 77 10.07 15.99 -11.97
C ASN A 77 8.75 16.55 -12.54
N SER A 78 8.37 16.20 -13.76
CA SER A 78 7.10 16.62 -14.37
C SER A 78 5.93 15.67 -14.08
N SER A 79 6.17 14.54 -13.41
CA SER A 79 5.13 13.55 -13.11
C SER A 79 4.23 13.97 -11.96
N ARG A 80 2.99 13.47 -12.01
CA ARG A 80 2.01 13.56 -10.91
C ARG A 80 1.87 12.16 -10.30
N VAL A 81 2.17 12.04 -9.01
CA VAL A 81 2.20 10.76 -8.30
C VAL A 81 1.19 10.76 -7.15
N LEU A 82 0.41 9.68 -7.05
CA LEU A 82 -0.52 9.43 -5.95
C LEU A 82 -0.08 8.19 -5.18
N ASP A 83 -0.10 8.29 -3.84
CA ASP A 83 0.04 7.16 -2.92
C ASP A 83 -1.30 6.92 -2.19
N VAL A 84 -1.94 5.77 -2.43
CA VAL A 84 -3.22 5.38 -1.84
C VAL A 84 -2.97 4.47 -0.64
N GLY A 85 -3.32 4.94 0.55
CA GLY A 85 -2.90 4.34 1.82
C GLY A 85 -1.49 4.82 2.22
N CYS A 86 -1.26 6.12 2.05
CA CYS A 86 0.07 6.73 2.21
C CYS A 86 0.60 6.75 3.65
N ALA A 87 -0.21 6.38 4.65
CA ALA A 87 0.14 6.47 6.05
C ALA A 87 0.71 7.86 6.42
N LYS A 88 1.90 7.92 7.01
CA LYS A 88 2.61 9.17 7.34
C LYS A 88 3.39 9.77 6.14
N GLY A 89 3.20 9.25 4.92
CA GLY A 89 3.75 9.79 3.67
C GLY A 89 5.24 9.63 3.47
N PHE A 90 5.88 8.65 4.08
CA PHE A 90 7.35 8.50 4.02
C PHE A 90 7.87 8.20 2.62
N PHE A 91 7.13 7.42 1.82
CA PHE A 91 7.45 7.22 0.40
C PHE A 91 7.44 8.54 -0.38
N LEU A 92 6.37 9.31 -0.24
CA LEU A 92 6.23 10.59 -0.94
C LEU A 92 7.29 11.61 -0.49
N TYR A 93 7.69 11.56 0.77
CA TYR A 93 8.78 12.39 1.28
C TYR A 93 10.11 12.05 0.59
N ASP A 94 10.48 10.78 0.57
CA ASP A 94 11.74 10.35 -0.08
C ASP A 94 11.70 10.58 -1.60
N LEU A 95 10.55 10.36 -2.24
CA LEU A 95 10.37 10.68 -3.66
C LEU A 95 10.57 12.17 -3.95
N LYS A 96 10.05 13.04 -3.07
CA LYS A 96 10.20 14.50 -3.20
C LYS A 96 11.64 14.97 -2.93
N LEU A 97 12.40 14.25 -2.13
CA LEU A 97 13.84 14.51 -1.97
C LEU A 97 14.63 14.19 -3.24
N GLU A 98 14.30 13.08 -3.93
CA GLU A 98 14.95 12.66 -5.17
C GLU A 98 14.53 13.51 -6.38
N LEU A 99 13.24 13.86 -6.44
CA LEU A 99 12.65 14.65 -7.52
C LEU A 99 11.98 15.93 -6.94
N PRO A 100 12.73 17.01 -6.70
CA PRO A 100 12.22 18.18 -5.96
C PRO A 100 11.01 18.89 -6.60
N GLU A 101 10.88 18.83 -7.93
CA GLU A 101 9.78 19.51 -8.65
C GLU A 101 8.56 18.60 -8.89
N ILE A 102 8.63 17.30 -8.51
CA ILE A 102 7.55 16.36 -8.73
C ILE A 102 6.26 16.80 -8.03
N SER A 103 5.12 16.58 -8.66
CA SER A 103 3.80 16.76 -8.05
C SER A 103 3.40 15.49 -7.31
N ILE A 104 3.19 15.59 -6.00
CA ILE A 104 2.81 14.46 -5.16
C ILE A 104 1.46 14.68 -4.50
N SER A 105 0.72 13.61 -4.31
CA SER A 105 -0.49 13.55 -3.48
C SER A 105 -0.51 12.23 -2.70
N GLY A 106 -1.06 12.27 -1.50
CA GLY A 106 -1.27 11.07 -0.70
C GLY A 106 -2.65 11.07 -0.05
N VAL A 107 -3.26 9.89 0.01
CA VAL A 107 -4.52 9.69 0.74
C VAL A 107 -4.39 8.53 1.71
N ASP A 108 -4.97 8.71 2.88
CA ASP A 108 -5.13 7.65 3.87
C ASP A 108 -6.46 7.82 4.60
N ILE A 109 -7.04 6.72 5.09
CA ILE A 109 -8.26 6.78 5.91
C ILE A 109 -7.97 7.29 7.33
N SER A 110 -6.71 7.22 7.77
CA SER A 110 -6.25 7.56 9.10
C SER A 110 -6.00 9.06 9.25
N GLU A 111 -6.87 9.75 9.97
CA GLU A 111 -6.63 11.12 10.42
C GLU A 111 -5.32 11.21 11.22
N TYR A 112 -5.11 10.23 12.13
CA TYR A 112 -3.90 10.17 12.94
C TYR A 112 -2.62 10.14 12.10
N ALA A 113 -2.58 9.31 11.05
CA ALA A 113 -1.40 9.19 10.18
C ALA A 113 -1.12 10.51 9.45
N ILE A 114 -2.16 11.15 8.89
CA ILE A 114 -2.02 12.42 8.19
C ILE A 114 -1.56 13.54 9.13
N GLU A 115 -2.13 13.64 10.33
CA GLU A 115 -1.73 14.64 11.33
C GLU A 115 -0.29 14.45 11.83
N ASN A 116 0.20 13.19 11.85
CA ASN A 116 1.55 12.83 12.27
C ASN A 116 2.52 12.56 11.11
N ALA A 117 2.16 13.01 9.90
CA ALA A 117 3.04 13.01 8.75
C ALA A 117 4.19 14.02 8.91
N LYS A 118 5.26 13.83 8.12
CA LYS A 118 6.35 14.82 8.10
C LYS A 118 5.83 16.20 7.69
N PRO A 119 6.19 17.27 8.43
CA PRO A 119 5.67 18.63 8.16
C PRO A 119 5.87 19.09 6.72
N GLU A 120 6.99 18.70 6.09
CA GLU A 120 7.39 19.11 4.74
C GLU A 120 6.40 18.65 3.67
N ILE A 121 5.73 17.51 3.89
CA ILE A 121 4.83 16.93 2.89
C ILE A 121 3.36 16.87 3.32
N ARG A 122 3.06 17.18 4.59
CA ARG A 122 1.68 17.09 5.13
C ARG A 122 0.64 17.83 4.27
N LYS A 123 1.01 18.98 3.69
CA LYS A 123 0.13 19.77 2.82
C LYS A 123 -0.30 19.06 1.53
N TYR A 124 0.37 17.98 1.16
CA TYR A 124 0.06 17.15 -0.01
C TYR A 124 -0.74 15.91 0.35
N LEU A 125 -1.00 15.70 1.64
CA LEU A 125 -1.72 14.54 2.14
C LEU A 125 -3.12 14.96 2.62
N GLN A 126 -4.10 14.05 2.43
CA GLN A 126 -5.45 14.29 2.90
C GLN A 126 -6.11 12.99 3.38
N VAL A 127 -7.06 13.12 4.30
CA VAL A 127 -7.90 12.01 4.72
C VAL A 127 -8.91 11.70 3.63
N ALA A 128 -8.90 10.49 3.10
CA ALA A 128 -9.87 10.03 2.12
C ALA A 128 -10.03 8.51 2.12
N ASN A 129 -11.19 8.05 1.66
CA ASN A 129 -11.44 6.62 1.49
C ASN A 129 -10.99 6.17 0.09
N ALA A 130 -10.22 5.09 0.01
CA ALA A 130 -9.73 4.52 -1.23
C ALA A 130 -10.86 4.06 -2.19
N THR A 131 -12.05 3.78 -1.66
CA THR A 131 -13.22 3.41 -2.47
C THR A 131 -13.88 4.59 -3.20
N LYS A 132 -13.44 5.82 -2.90
CA LYS A 132 -13.91 7.06 -3.54
C LYS A 132 -12.82 8.12 -3.46
N LEU A 133 -11.89 8.09 -4.39
CA LEU A 133 -10.78 9.03 -4.43
C LEU A 133 -11.24 10.44 -4.85
N PRO A 134 -10.83 11.51 -4.12
CA PRO A 134 -11.30 12.88 -4.39
C PRO A 134 -10.53 13.54 -5.55
N PHE A 135 -10.30 12.79 -6.64
CA PHE A 135 -9.58 13.25 -7.82
C PHE A 135 -10.38 12.95 -9.09
N ALA A 136 -10.17 13.76 -10.12
CA ALA A 136 -10.75 13.50 -11.44
C ALA A 136 -10.07 12.28 -12.10
N ASP A 137 -10.73 11.75 -13.14
CA ASP A 137 -10.16 10.69 -13.98
C ASP A 137 -8.83 11.15 -14.57
N ASP A 138 -7.91 10.23 -14.81
CA ASP A 138 -6.62 10.46 -15.47
C ASP A 138 -5.76 11.57 -14.82
N SER A 139 -5.89 11.74 -13.49
CA SER A 139 -5.20 12.81 -12.76
C SER A 139 -3.72 12.55 -12.49
N PHE A 140 -3.28 11.29 -12.51
CA PHE A 140 -1.94 10.90 -12.09
C PHE A 140 -1.22 10.06 -13.13
N ASP A 141 0.06 10.35 -13.32
CA ASP A 141 0.95 9.59 -14.21
C ASP A 141 1.41 8.26 -13.57
N PHE A 142 1.48 8.22 -12.23
CA PHE A 142 1.76 7.00 -11.46
C PHE A 142 0.93 6.97 -10.18
N VAL A 143 0.23 5.85 -9.95
CA VAL A 143 -0.54 5.60 -8.72
C VAL A 143 0.03 4.37 -8.02
N MET A 144 0.37 4.50 -6.74
CA MET A 144 0.88 3.40 -5.93
C MET A 144 -0.06 3.09 -4.76
N SER A 145 -0.18 1.81 -4.40
CA SER A 145 -0.86 1.39 -3.17
C SER A 145 -0.16 0.16 -2.59
N ILE A 146 0.52 0.33 -1.46
CA ILE A 146 1.33 -0.72 -0.84
C ILE A 146 0.63 -1.27 0.39
N ASN A 147 0.28 -2.55 0.34
CA ASN A 147 -0.33 -3.28 1.47
C ASN A 147 -1.55 -2.56 2.07
N THR A 148 -2.40 -1.97 1.23
CA THR A 148 -3.54 -1.15 1.66
C THR A 148 -4.88 -1.76 1.27
N VAL A 149 -5.11 -2.01 -0.02
CA VAL A 149 -6.44 -2.37 -0.55
C VAL A 149 -6.97 -3.70 0.00
N HIS A 150 -6.11 -4.63 0.36
CA HIS A 150 -6.49 -5.89 0.98
C HIS A 150 -7.02 -5.76 2.43
N ASN A 151 -6.83 -4.61 3.06
CA ASN A 151 -7.45 -4.33 4.38
C ASN A 151 -8.97 -4.09 4.28
N LEU A 152 -9.48 -3.89 3.08
CA LEU A 152 -10.90 -3.75 2.79
C LEU A 152 -11.56 -5.12 2.56
N ASN A 153 -12.88 -5.21 2.76
CA ASN A 153 -13.62 -6.38 2.31
C ASN A 153 -13.57 -6.49 0.78
N LEU A 154 -13.94 -7.63 0.21
CA LEU A 154 -13.78 -7.92 -1.21
C LEU A 154 -14.46 -6.87 -2.12
N GLN A 155 -15.67 -6.42 -1.77
CA GLN A 155 -16.41 -5.42 -2.54
C GLN A 155 -15.70 -4.07 -2.52
N ASP A 156 -15.29 -3.60 -1.35
CA ASP A 156 -14.58 -2.33 -1.19
C ASP A 156 -13.16 -2.40 -1.79
N CYS A 157 -12.51 -3.58 -1.74
CA CYS A 157 -11.24 -3.82 -2.43
C CYS A 157 -11.40 -3.66 -3.94
N ALA A 158 -12.47 -4.22 -4.54
CA ALA A 158 -12.78 -4.01 -5.95
C ALA A 158 -12.98 -2.54 -6.29
N LEU A 159 -13.81 -1.82 -5.49
CA LEU A 159 -14.05 -0.39 -5.70
C LEU A 159 -12.76 0.43 -5.61
N SER A 160 -11.89 0.13 -4.64
CA SER A 160 -10.63 0.87 -4.49
C SER A 160 -9.66 0.62 -5.65
N LEU A 161 -9.61 -0.60 -6.20
CA LEU A 161 -8.81 -0.91 -7.38
C LEU A 161 -9.36 -0.23 -8.64
N GLN A 162 -10.68 -0.15 -8.79
CA GLN A 162 -11.33 0.59 -9.86
C GLN A 162 -11.07 2.11 -9.75
N GLU A 163 -11.04 2.66 -8.55
CA GLU A 163 -10.67 4.05 -8.32
C GLU A 163 -9.19 4.34 -8.64
N ILE A 164 -8.27 3.43 -8.25
CA ILE A 164 -6.86 3.52 -8.64
C ILE A 164 -6.73 3.51 -10.18
N GLU A 165 -7.45 2.61 -10.86
CA GLU A 165 -7.48 2.56 -12.33
C GLU A 165 -8.04 3.85 -12.93
N ARG A 166 -9.15 4.37 -12.38
CA ARG A 166 -9.83 5.58 -12.86
C ARG A 166 -8.94 6.83 -12.80
N VAL A 167 -8.21 7.02 -11.69
CA VAL A 167 -7.40 8.23 -11.50
C VAL A 167 -6.02 8.14 -12.16
N SER A 168 -5.62 6.95 -12.62
CA SER A 168 -4.33 6.71 -13.28
C SER A 168 -4.43 6.89 -14.79
N CYS A 169 -3.66 7.81 -15.36
CA CYS A 169 -3.61 8.01 -16.81
C CYS A 169 -2.52 7.17 -17.52
N ARG A 170 -1.60 6.54 -16.76
CA ARG A 170 -0.50 5.76 -17.34
C ARG A 170 -0.23 4.46 -16.60
N ASN A 171 0.25 4.56 -15.37
CA ASN A 171 0.73 3.39 -14.63
C ASN A 171 0.18 3.37 -13.21
N SER A 172 -0.15 2.18 -12.74
CA SER A 172 -0.39 1.94 -11.32
C SER A 172 0.35 0.69 -10.84
N PHE A 173 0.63 0.64 -9.55
CA PHE A 173 1.27 -0.49 -8.90
C PHE A 173 0.65 -0.74 -7.53
N ILE A 174 0.37 -2.00 -7.23
CA ILE A 174 -0.15 -2.40 -5.92
C ILE A 174 0.64 -3.57 -5.34
N THR A 175 0.66 -3.66 -4.01
CA THR A 175 0.97 -4.93 -3.32
C THR A 175 -0.19 -5.37 -2.45
N VAL A 176 -0.43 -6.67 -2.43
CA VAL A 176 -1.48 -7.31 -1.63
C VAL A 176 -0.94 -8.53 -0.90
N ASP A 177 -1.57 -8.88 0.23
CA ASP A 177 -1.34 -10.13 0.94
C ASP A 177 -1.81 -11.30 0.08
N ALA A 178 -0.93 -12.27 -0.17
CA ALA A 178 -1.23 -13.43 -1.00
C ALA A 178 -0.51 -14.69 -0.51
N TYR A 179 -0.86 -15.84 -1.07
CA TYR A 179 -0.20 -17.12 -0.84
C TYR A 179 -0.23 -17.99 -2.10
N ARG A 180 0.74 -18.90 -2.25
CA ARG A 180 0.85 -19.83 -3.38
C ARG A 180 0.48 -21.26 -3.01
N ASN A 181 0.56 -21.59 -1.72
CA ASN A 181 0.33 -22.94 -1.20
C ASN A 181 -0.14 -22.88 0.27
N ASP A 182 -0.51 -24.03 0.82
CA ASP A 182 -1.05 -24.11 2.19
C ASP A 182 -0.06 -23.69 3.27
N GLU A 183 1.25 -23.90 3.08
CA GLU A 183 2.28 -23.46 4.02
C GLU A 183 2.35 -21.92 4.06
N GLU A 184 2.39 -21.26 2.90
CA GLU A 184 2.36 -19.79 2.80
C GLU A 184 1.03 -19.23 3.33
N LYS A 185 -0.08 -19.93 3.08
CA LYS A 185 -1.39 -19.56 3.63
C LYS A 185 -1.38 -19.56 5.16
N ALA A 186 -0.90 -20.62 5.76
CA ALA A 186 -0.79 -20.73 7.22
C ALA A 186 0.12 -19.62 7.81
N ARG A 187 1.25 -19.32 7.16
CA ARG A 187 2.12 -18.20 7.57
C ARG A 187 1.43 -16.86 7.44
N MET A 188 0.71 -16.64 6.33
CA MET A 188 -0.05 -15.42 6.12
C MET A 188 -1.16 -15.27 7.16
N GLU A 189 -1.92 -16.31 7.46
CA GLU A 189 -2.93 -16.31 8.50
C GLU A 189 -2.33 -16.02 9.88
N ALA A 190 -1.15 -16.54 10.19
CA ALA A 190 -0.42 -16.23 11.42
C ALA A 190 0.05 -14.76 11.46
N TRP A 191 0.48 -14.21 10.34
CA TRP A 191 0.98 -12.83 10.24
C TRP A 191 -0.14 -11.79 10.22
N ASN A 192 -1.23 -12.05 9.50
CA ASN A 192 -2.28 -11.07 9.22
C ASN A 192 -2.92 -10.49 10.50
N LEU A 193 -2.92 -9.17 10.59
CA LEU A 193 -3.60 -8.39 11.64
C LEU A 193 -4.85 -7.65 11.09
N THR A 194 -4.73 -7.01 9.94
CA THR A 194 -5.74 -6.05 9.45
C THR A 194 -6.44 -6.47 8.18
N ALA A 195 -5.83 -7.32 7.33
CA ALA A 195 -6.41 -7.69 6.06
C ALA A 195 -7.76 -8.42 6.22
N LEU A 196 -8.73 -7.98 5.42
CA LEU A 196 -10.06 -8.59 5.30
C LEU A 196 -10.19 -9.39 4.01
N THR A 197 -9.39 -9.07 2.97
CA THR A 197 -9.32 -9.80 1.70
C THR A 197 -7.94 -10.41 1.58
N MET A 198 -7.87 -11.73 1.51
CA MET A 198 -6.65 -12.50 1.35
C MET A 198 -6.95 -13.69 0.44
N MET A 199 -6.23 -13.83 -0.66
CA MET A 199 -6.50 -14.82 -1.69
C MET A 199 -5.20 -15.50 -2.15
N ALA A 200 -5.34 -16.64 -2.81
CA ALA A 200 -4.23 -17.24 -3.54
C ALA A 200 -3.81 -16.32 -4.71
N VAL A 201 -2.55 -16.45 -5.12
CA VAL A 201 -2.00 -15.63 -6.23
C VAL A 201 -2.85 -15.74 -7.49
N ASP A 202 -3.32 -16.93 -7.84
CA ASP A 202 -4.13 -17.12 -9.06
C ASP A 202 -5.54 -16.52 -8.88
N GLU A 203 -6.14 -16.63 -7.69
CA GLU A 203 -7.42 -15.98 -7.37
C GLU A 203 -7.31 -14.44 -7.47
N TRP A 204 -6.20 -13.85 -7.01
CA TRP A 204 -5.93 -12.42 -7.19
C TRP A 204 -5.86 -12.02 -8.66
N LYS A 205 -5.17 -12.81 -9.50
CA LYS A 205 -5.06 -12.55 -10.94
C LYS A 205 -6.42 -12.59 -11.63
N ASP A 206 -7.23 -13.59 -11.32
CA ASP A 206 -8.60 -13.70 -11.83
C ASP A 206 -9.46 -12.53 -11.38
N PHE A 207 -9.36 -12.15 -10.10
CA PHE A 207 -10.06 -10.99 -9.56
C PHE A 207 -9.66 -9.68 -10.24
N PHE A 208 -8.38 -9.43 -10.49
CA PHE A 208 -7.92 -8.23 -11.21
C PHE A 208 -8.49 -8.18 -12.64
N LEU A 209 -8.52 -9.31 -13.34
CA LEU A 209 -9.13 -9.41 -14.67
C LEU A 209 -10.64 -9.14 -14.64
N GLU A 210 -11.36 -9.71 -13.67
CA GLU A 210 -12.80 -9.54 -13.49
C GLU A 210 -13.18 -8.08 -13.28
N ILE A 211 -12.50 -7.39 -12.34
CA ILE A 211 -12.78 -5.99 -12.01
C ILE A 211 -12.18 -5.00 -13.00
N GLY A 212 -11.32 -5.46 -13.92
CA GLY A 212 -10.69 -4.66 -14.95
C GLY A 212 -9.51 -3.82 -14.49
N TYR A 213 -8.81 -4.22 -13.43
CA TYR A 213 -7.55 -3.63 -13.02
C TYR A 213 -6.43 -4.03 -13.99
N THR A 214 -5.70 -3.06 -14.54
CA THR A 214 -4.64 -3.28 -15.54
C THR A 214 -3.25 -2.88 -15.09
N GLY A 215 -3.14 -2.31 -13.89
CA GLY A 215 -1.86 -1.92 -13.30
C GLY A 215 -0.98 -3.11 -12.92
N ASP A 216 0.28 -2.82 -12.68
CA ASP A 216 1.25 -3.79 -12.20
C ASP A 216 0.98 -4.17 -10.73
N PHE A 217 1.45 -5.33 -10.32
CA PHE A 217 1.19 -5.85 -8.97
C PHE A 217 2.32 -6.74 -8.47
N TYR A 218 2.38 -6.88 -7.16
CA TYR A 218 3.22 -7.88 -6.50
C TYR A 218 2.59 -8.36 -5.19
N TRP A 219 3.21 -9.37 -4.60
CA TRP A 219 2.70 -10.11 -3.47
C TRP A 219 3.49 -9.80 -2.19
N PHE A 220 2.78 -9.55 -1.11
CA PHE A 220 3.35 -9.68 0.21
C PHE A 220 3.08 -11.10 0.70
N ILE A 221 4.15 -11.87 0.95
CA ILE A 221 4.14 -13.22 1.51
C ILE A 221 5.16 -13.23 2.66
N PRO A 222 4.74 -13.41 3.95
CA PRO A 222 5.58 -13.30 5.12
C PRO A 222 6.56 -14.45 5.31
#